data_14cdf63a8fe4f255f69de1901bf32675
#
_entry.id   14cdf63a8fe4f255f69de1901bf32675
#
_cell.length_a   1.000
_cell.length_b   1.000
_cell.length_c   1.000
_cell.angle_alpha   90.00
_cell.angle_beta   90.00
_cell.angle_gamma   90.00
#
_symmetry.space_group_name_H-M   'P 1'
#
loop_
_entity.id
_entity.type
_entity.pdbx_description
1 polymer ?
#
loop_
_entity_poly.entity_id
_entity_poly.type
_entity_poly.pdbx_seq_one_letter_code
_entity_poly.pdbx_strand_id
1 'polypeptide(L)'
;MTDLKSMTLEEITVALRAMGEPQFRGKQVFTWLHRGITDFDQMINIPKSLREKLRAEYTLTVPTVARKQESKLDGTIKYLWELSDGNCIETVLMSYHHGNTVCISSQVGCRMGCKFCASTLAGKVRDLRPLSLIHISEPTRRRGIS
;
A
#
# COMPACT_ATOMS: atom_id res chain seq x y z
N MET A 1 -8.45 15.29 -4.25
CA MET A 1 -7.00 15.23 -3.96
C MET A 1 -6.40 13.93 -4.48
N THR A 2 -5.21 14.00 -5.02
CA THR A 2 -4.51 12.81 -5.50
C THR A 2 -3.76 12.13 -4.36
N ASP A 3 -3.81 10.81 -4.32
CA ASP A 3 -3.03 10.03 -3.36
C ASP A 3 -1.57 9.96 -3.81
N LEU A 4 -0.68 10.52 -3.00
CA LEU A 4 0.74 10.56 -3.30
C LEU A 4 1.37 9.17 -3.43
N LYS A 5 0.87 8.19 -2.68
CA LYS A 5 1.34 6.80 -2.74
C LYS A 5 0.96 6.08 -4.04
N SER A 6 0.04 6.63 -4.82
CA SER A 6 -0.33 6.05 -6.12
C SER A 6 0.46 6.62 -7.30
N MET A 7 1.37 7.56 -7.04
CA MET A 7 2.18 8.22 -8.07
C MET A 7 3.51 7.52 -8.29
N THR A 8 3.97 7.51 -9.54
CA THR A 8 5.29 7.01 -9.89
C THR A 8 6.38 8.01 -9.50
N LEU A 9 7.64 7.58 -9.51
CA LEU A 9 8.77 8.48 -9.24
C LEU A 9 8.79 9.68 -10.22
N GLU A 10 8.50 9.43 -11.50
CA GLU A 10 8.47 10.48 -12.51
C GLU A 10 7.36 11.49 -12.24
N GLU A 11 6.16 11.03 -11.94
CA GLU A 11 5.02 11.87 -11.61
C GLU A 11 5.29 12.75 -10.37
N ILE A 12 5.86 12.17 -9.32
CA ILE A 12 6.25 12.89 -8.11
C ILE A 12 7.31 13.95 -8.43
N THR A 13 8.32 13.58 -9.22
CA THR A 13 9.39 14.50 -9.62
C THR A 13 8.85 15.69 -10.42
N VAL A 14 7.95 15.44 -11.38
CA VAL A 14 7.31 16.50 -12.16
C VAL A 14 6.48 17.41 -11.25
N ALA A 15 5.70 16.87 -10.36
CA ALA A 15 4.88 17.63 -9.42
C ALA A 15 5.72 18.52 -8.51
N LEU A 16 6.83 17.99 -7.96
CA LEU A 16 7.74 18.77 -7.11
C LEU A 16 8.48 19.86 -7.88
N ARG A 17 8.88 19.60 -9.10
CA ARG A 17 9.50 20.62 -9.97
C ARG A 17 8.51 21.76 -10.27
N ALA A 18 7.24 21.46 -10.45
CA ALA A 18 6.19 22.48 -10.60
C ALA A 18 6.03 23.34 -9.34
N MET A 19 6.38 22.81 -8.17
CA MET A 19 6.41 23.55 -6.90
C MET A 19 7.72 24.32 -6.67
N GLY A 20 8.65 24.28 -7.62
CA GLY A 20 9.96 24.94 -7.51
C GLY A 20 11.01 24.14 -6.75
N GLU A 21 10.80 22.86 -6.53
CA GLU A 21 11.73 22.02 -5.80
C GLU A 21 12.75 21.32 -6.74
N PRO A 22 13.96 21.04 -6.26
CA PRO A 22 14.97 20.31 -7.05
C PRO A 22 14.55 18.90 -7.40
N GLN A 23 15.10 18.35 -8.48
CA GLN A 23 14.79 17.00 -8.96
C GLN A 23 15.05 15.91 -7.92
N PHE A 24 16.10 16.03 -7.11
CA PHE A 24 16.43 15.02 -6.11
C PHE A 24 15.37 14.88 -5.00
N ARG A 25 14.54 15.88 -4.80
CA ARG A 25 13.42 15.82 -3.84
C ARG A 25 12.41 14.75 -4.21
N GLY A 26 12.17 14.57 -5.51
CA GLY A 26 11.28 13.51 -6.00
C GLY A 26 11.71 12.13 -5.51
N LYS A 27 13.00 11.81 -5.64
CA LYS A 27 13.56 10.55 -5.15
C LYS A 27 13.49 10.41 -3.64
N GLN A 28 13.74 11.48 -2.89
CA GLN A 28 13.63 11.48 -1.43
C GLN A 28 12.19 11.17 -0.98
N VAL A 29 11.22 11.87 -1.53
CA VAL A 29 9.79 11.65 -1.22
C VAL A 29 9.38 10.22 -1.59
N PHE A 30 9.72 9.76 -2.77
CA PHE A 30 9.42 8.40 -3.24
C PHE A 30 9.99 7.33 -2.31
N THR A 31 11.24 7.51 -1.85
CA THR A 31 11.87 6.58 -0.90
C THR A 31 11.10 6.53 0.43
N TRP A 32 10.65 7.66 0.95
CA TRP A 32 9.84 7.70 2.16
C TRP A 32 8.49 7.00 1.99
N LEU A 33 7.84 7.22 0.85
CA LEU A 33 6.57 6.55 0.56
C LEU A 33 6.73 5.02 0.56
N HIS A 34 7.84 4.51 0.02
CA HIS A 34 8.15 3.07 0.01
C HIS A 34 8.52 2.51 1.38
N ARG A 35 8.92 3.37 2.32
CA ARG A 35 9.13 2.97 3.72
C ARG A 35 7.82 2.78 4.50
N GLY A 36 6.69 3.11 3.88
CA GLY A 36 5.38 2.89 4.48
C GLY A 36 4.99 3.96 5.50
N ILE A 37 5.39 5.21 5.27
CA ILE A 37 4.98 6.33 6.14
C ILE A 37 3.46 6.51 6.16
N THR A 38 2.95 6.93 7.28
CA THR A 38 1.52 7.21 7.50
C THR A 38 1.23 8.70 7.62
N ASP A 39 2.25 9.52 7.81
CA ASP A 39 2.14 10.97 7.94
C ASP A 39 3.29 11.66 7.22
N PHE A 40 3.03 12.84 6.65
CA PHE A 40 4.05 13.68 6.01
C PHE A 40 5.17 14.11 6.96
N ASP A 41 4.88 14.25 8.26
CA ASP A 41 5.87 14.65 9.26
C ASP A 41 6.94 13.59 9.52
N GLN A 42 6.72 12.36 9.09
CA GLN A 42 7.72 11.29 9.16
C GLN A 42 8.88 11.48 8.16
N MET A 43 8.70 12.33 7.17
CA MET A 43 9.74 12.67 6.18
C MET A 43 10.74 13.69 6.75
N ILE A 44 11.60 13.25 7.68
CA ILE A 44 12.46 14.12 8.47
C ILE A 44 13.50 14.92 7.68
N ASN A 45 13.95 14.39 6.53
CA ASN A 45 14.92 15.07 5.65
C ASN A 45 14.26 15.97 4.60
N ILE A 46 12.92 16.08 4.61
CA ILE A 46 12.18 16.97 3.74
C ILE A 46 11.88 18.26 4.53
N PRO A 47 12.10 19.46 3.94
CA PRO A 47 11.78 20.72 4.62
C PRO A 47 10.31 20.80 5.04
N LYS A 48 10.07 21.40 6.20
CA LYS A 48 8.70 21.55 6.73
C LYS A 48 7.77 22.27 5.75
N SER A 49 8.28 23.31 5.07
CA SER A 49 7.50 24.04 4.07
C SER A 49 7.02 23.15 2.92
N LEU A 50 7.86 22.23 2.45
CA LEU A 50 7.48 21.28 1.41
C LEU A 50 6.49 20.24 1.93
N ARG A 51 6.67 19.74 3.14
CA ARG A 51 5.71 18.82 3.78
C ARG A 51 4.32 19.44 3.89
N GLU A 52 4.23 20.70 4.26
CA GLU A 52 2.97 21.44 4.33
C GLU A 52 2.32 21.62 2.97
N LYS A 53 3.10 21.93 1.92
CA LYS A 53 2.60 22.01 0.53
C LYS A 53 2.05 20.66 0.07
N LEU A 54 2.76 19.58 0.34
CA LEU A 54 2.31 18.23 -0.02
C LEU A 54 1.01 17.88 0.72
N ARG A 55 0.92 18.20 2.00
CA ARG A 55 -0.29 17.96 2.80
C ARG A 55 -1.50 18.73 2.27
N ALA A 56 -1.29 19.92 1.73
CA ALA A 56 -2.36 20.74 1.17
C ALA A 56 -2.91 20.21 -0.17
N GLU A 57 -2.05 19.59 -1.00
CA GLU A 57 -2.40 19.17 -2.35
C GLU A 57 -2.60 17.66 -2.52
N TYR A 58 -2.03 16.85 -1.63
CA TYR A 58 -2.03 15.39 -1.73
C TYR A 58 -2.49 14.72 -0.44
N THR A 59 -2.94 13.48 -0.60
CA THR A 59 -3.28 12.60 0.53
C THR A 59 -2.29 11.45 0.62
N LEU A 60 -2.16 10.87 1.81
CA LEU A 60 -1.47 9.60 2.05
C LEU A 60 -2.50 8.56 2.41
N THR A 61 -2.84 7.70 1.46
CA THR A 61 -3.75 6.60 1.72
C THR A 61 -3.01 5.51 2.50
N VAL A 62 -3.53 5.16 3.66
CA VAL A 62 -3.00 4.10 4.51
C VAL A 62 -4.06 3.03 4.66
N PRO A 63 -3.86 1.82 4.10
CA PRO A 63 -4.78 0.72 4.36
C PRO A 63 -4.75 0.38 5.86
N THR A 64 -5.92 0.14 6.42
CA THR A 64 -6.08 -0.22 7.81
C THR A 64 -6.29 -1.72 7.96
N VAL A 65 -5.61 -2.35 8.92
CA VAL A 65 -5.87 -3.76 9.23
C VAL A 65 -7.18 -3.86 9.99
N ALA A 66 -8.23 -4.31 9.29
CA ALA A 66 -9.54 -4.52 9.92
C ALA A 66 -9.56 -5.82 10.74
N ARG A 67 -8.85 -6.85 10.30
CA ARG A 67 -8.79 -8.14 11.00
C ARG A 67 -7.48 -8.87 10.69
N LYS A 68 -6.93 -9.52 11.72
CA LYS A 68 -5.78 -10.41 11.61
C LYS A 68 -6.18 -11.80 12.16
N GLN A 69 -5.95 -12.83 11.36
CA GLN A 69 -6.17 -14.21 11.77
C GLN A 69 -4.86 -14.98 11.64
N GLU A 70 -4.49 -15.70 12.67
CA GLU A 70 -3.27 -16.52 12.70
C GLU A 70 -3.63 -17.99 12.89
N SER A 71 -3.10 -18.85 12.01
CA SER A 71 -3.28 -20.29 12.11
C SER A 71 -2.39 -20.85 13.22
N LYS A 72 -2.96 -21.66 14.10
CA LYS A 72 -2.22 -22.36 15.16
C LYS A 72 -1.47 -23.59 14.64
N LEU A 73 -1.78 -24.04 13.43
CA LEU A 73 -1.20 -25.25 12.84
C LEU A 73 0.14 -24.99 12.16
N ASP A 74 0.25 -23.92 11.40
CA ASP A 74 1.40 -23.65 10.54
C ASP A 74 1.94 -22.21 10.62
N GLY A 75 1.32 -21.37 11.45
CA GLY A 75 1.71 -19.97 11.59
C GLY A 75 1.30 -19.08 10.41
N THR A 76 0.48 -19.56 9.49
CA THR A 76 -0.07 -18.74 8.41
C THR A 76 -0.89 -17.58 8.97
N ILE A 77 -0.63 -16.37 8.47
CA ILE A 77 -1.33 -15.16 8.92
C ILE A 77 -2.13 -14.59 7.77
N LYS A 78 -3.41 -14.35 8.01
CA LYS A 78 -4.32 -13.70 7.08
C LYS A 78 -4.67 -12.32 7.60
N TYR A 79 -4.47 -11.31 6.76
CA TYR A 79 -4.86 -9.93 7.05
C TYR A 79 -6.04 -9.52 6.20
N LEU A 80 -7.03 -8.90 6.82
CA LEU A 80 -8.10 -8.19 6.12
C LEU A 80 -7.79 -6.69 6.19
N TRP A 81 -7.59 -6.08 5.03
CA TRP A 81 -7.28 -4.66 4.90
C TRP A 81 -8.50 -3.89 4.45
N GLU A 82 -8.80 -2.82 5.14
CA GLU A 82 -9.81 -1.86 4.71
C GLU A 82 -9.15 -0.75 3.90
N LEU A 83 -9.67 -0.49 2.70
CA LEU A 83 -9.21 0.55 1.81
C LEU A 83 -9.96 1.86 2.09
N SER A 84 -9.44 2.97 1.56
CA SER A 84 -10.02 4.31 1.77
C SER A 84 -11.46 4.48 1.26
N ASP A 85 -11.90 3.63 0.34
CA ASP A 85 -13.26 3.63 -0.22
C ASP A 85 -14.22 2.68 0.52
N GLY A 86 -13.80 2.10 1.63
CA GLY A 86 -14.59 1.15 2.42
C GLY A 86 -14.55 -0.30 1.91
N ASN A 87 -13.95 -0.56 0.77
CA ASN A 87 -13.74 -1.93 0.29
C ASN A 87 -12.65 -2.62 1.09
N CYS A 88 -12.71 -3.95 1.16
CA CYS A 88 -11.73 -4.78 1.85
C CYS A 88 -11.05 -5.73 0.89
N ILE A 89 -9.77 -6.01 1.17
CA ILE A 89 -8.98 -7.03 0.48
C ILE A 89 -8.26 -7.90 1.50
N GLU A 90 -7.88 -9.09 1.09
CA GLU A 90 -7.16 -10.03 1.93
C GLU A 90 -5.73 -10.21 1.45
N THR A 91 -4.81 -10.36 2.40
CA THR A 91 -3.44 -10.83 2.14
C THR A 91 -3.14 -11.99 3.06
N VAL A 92 -2.34 -12.95 2.59
CA VAL A 92 -1.95 -14.13 3.36
C VAL A 92 -0.43 -14.22 3.40
N LEU A 93 0.14 -14.29 4.60
CA LEU A 93 1.56 -14.53 4.82
C LEU A 93 1.76 -15.98 5.23
N MET A 94 2.53 -16.70 4.43
CA MET A 94 2.81 -18.12 4.63
C MET A 94 4.31 -18.32 4.83
N SER A 95 4.67 -19.16 5.79
CA SER A 95 6.07 -19.54 6.03
C SER A 95 6.33 -20.94 5.51
N TYR A 96 7.35 -21.09 4.66
CA TYR A 96 7.79 -22.37 4.10
C TYR A 96 9.29 -22.58 4.35
N HIS A 97 9.78 -23.77 4.07
CA HIS A 97 11.21 -24.08 4.19
C HIS A 97 12.10 -23.20 3.33
N HIS A 98 11.61 -22.77 2.17
CA HIS A 98 12.33 -21.88 1.25
C HIS A 98 12.20 -20.40 1.57
N GLY A 99 11.43 -20.03 2.60
CA GLY A 99 11.20 -18.66 3.03
C GLY A 99 9.73 -18.30 3.16
N ASN A 100 9.46 -17.03 3.34
CA ASN A 100 8.10 -16.51 3.46
C ASN A 100 7.49 -16.18 2.09
N THR A 101 6.22 -16.50 1.93
CA THR A 101 5.43 -16.18 0.74
C THR A 101 4.26 -15.30 1.14
N VAL A 102 4.03 -14.25 0.36
CA VAL A 102 2.89 -13.36 0.55
C VAL A 102 1.96 -13.48 -0.65
N CYS A 103 0.70 -13.83 -0.38
CA CYS A 103 -0.35 -13.81 -1.38
C CYS A 103 -1.14 -12.50 -1.23
N ILE A 104 -1.22 -11.71 -2.28
CA ILE A 104 -1.92 -10.43 -2.28
C ILE A 104 -3.00 -10.40 -3.36
N SER A 105 -4.11 -9.69 -3.08
CA SER A 105 -5.16 -9.46 -4.07
C SER A 105 -4.80 -8.27 -4.96
N SER A 106 -4.89 -8.44 -6.27
CA SER A 106 -4.63 -7.37 -7.25
C SER A 106 -5.88 -6.58 -7.62
N GLN A 107 -7.04 -7.04 -7.18
CA GLN A 107 -8.34 -6.41 -7.45
C GLN A 107 -9.29 -6.65 -6.27
N VAL A 108 -10.28 -5.77 -6.15
CA VAL A 108 -11.36 -5.95 -5.19
C VAL A 108 -12.42 -6.85 -5.83
N GLY A 109 -12.55 -8.08 -5.32
CA GLY A 109 -13.38 -9.11 -5.94
C GLY A 109 -12.77 -9.68 -7.21
N CYS A 110 -13.48 -10.54 -7.89
CA CYS A 110 -13.04 -11.18 -9.13
C CYS A 110 -14.24 -11.59 -9.97
N ARG A 111 -14.18 -11.35 -11.28
CA ARG A 111 -15.27 -11.72 -12.19
C ARG A 111 -15.09 -13.08 -12.88
N MET A 112 -14.02 -13.82 -12.57
CA MET A 112 -13.74 -15.10 -13.24
C MET A 112 -14.75 -16.20 -12.92
N GLY A 113 -15.47 -16.10 -11.80
CA GLY A 113 -16.55 -17.04 -11.46
C GLY A 113 -16.08 -18.44 -11.07
N CYS A 114 -14.83 -18.59 -10.62
CA CYS A 114 -14.31 -19.89 -10.17
C CYS A 114 -15.09 -20.41 -8.96
N LYS A 115 -15.64 -21.61 -9.06
CA LYS A 115 -16.51 -22.18 -8.02
C LYS A 115 -15.83 -22.41 -6.68
N PHE A 116 -14.51 -22.57 -6.66
CA PHE A 116 -13.72 -22.79 -5.45
C PHE A 116 -13.14 -21.52 -4.83
N CYS A 117 -13.31 -20.38 -5.46
CA CYS A 117 -12.70 -19.11 -5.03
C CYS A 117 -13.73 -18.15 -4.47
N ALA A 118 -13.60 -17.78 -3.19
CA ALA A 118 -14.54 -16.87 -2.53
C ALA A 118 -14.47 -15.44 -3.09
N SER A 119 -13.36 -15.04 -3.69
CA SER A 119 -13.19 -13.71 -4.30
C SER A 119 -14.17 -13.44 -5.45
N THR A 120 -14.80 -14.46 -6.02
CA THR A 120 -15.75 -14.32 -7.12
C THR A 120 -17.20 -14.07 -6.67
N LEU A 121 -17.51 -14.26 -5.39
CA LEU A 121 -18.89 -14.23 -4.88
C LEU A 121 -19.59 -12.90 -5.08
N ALA A 122 -18.89 -11.80 -4.90
CA ALA A 122 -19.42 -10.44 -5.07
C ALA A 122 -19.08 -9.82 -6.43
N GLY A 123 -18.47 -10.56 -7.36
CA GLY A 123 -17.96 -10.04 -8.61
C GLY A 123 -16.77 -9.10 -8.41
N LYS A 124 -16.35 -8.46 -9.50
CA LYS A 124 -15.24 -7.51 -9.48
C LYS A 124 -15.77 -6.10 -9.18
N VAL A 125 -15.23 -5.44 -8.15
CA VAL A 125 -15.52 -4.04 -7.83
C VAL A 125 -14.57 -3.11 -8.57
N ARG A 126 -13.25 -3.31 -8.41
CA ARG A 126 -12.20 -2.54 -9.11
C ARG A 126 -10.85 -3.23 -9.06
N ASP A 127 -9.94 -2.79 -9.92
CA ASP A 127 -8.55 -3.18 -9.84
C ASP A 127 -7.79 -2.30 -8.84
N LEU A 128 -6.78 -2.87 -8.21
CA LEU A 128 -5.86 -2.13 -7.36
C LEU A 128 -4.72 -1.54 -8.20
N ARG A 129 -4.24 -0.37 -7.80
CA ARG A 129 -3.07 0.23 -8.43
C ARG A 129 -1.80 -0.52 -8.00
N PRO A 130 -0.82 -0.75 -8.90
CA PRO A 130 0.40 -1.49 -8.57
C PRO A 130 1.15 -0.93 -7.35
N LEU A 131 1.23 0.38 -7.22
CA LEU A 131 1.89 1.02 -6.07
C LEU A 131 1.12 0.82 -4.76
N SER A 132 -0.21 0.73 -4.81
CA SER A 132 -1.01 0.36 -3.63
C SER A 132 -0.69 -1.05 -3.16
N LEU A 133 -0.46 -2.00 -4.08
CA LEU A 133 -0.06 -3.37 -3.75
C LEU A 133 1.30 -3.40 -3.05
N ILE A 134 2.27 -2.61 -3.50
CA ILE A 134 3.58 -2.50 -2.86
C ILE A 134 3.43 -2.02 -1.42
N HIS A 135 2.63 -1.00 -1.17
CA HIS A 135 2.42 -0.43 0.17
C HIS A 135 1.65 -1.37 1.10
N ILE A 136 0.81 -2.25 0.57
CA ILE A 136 0.11 -3.28 1.34
C ILE A 136 1.05 -4.43 1.68
N SER A 137 1.83 -4.92 0.72
CA SER A 137 2.69 -6.08 0.91
C SER A 137 3.88 -5.80 1.83
N GLU A 138 4.48 -4.63 1.78
CA GLU A 138 5.64 -4.28 2.59
C GLU A 138 5.34 -4.29 4.11
N PRO A 139 4.29 -3.63 4.61
CA PRO A 139 3.91 -3.74 6.02
C PRO A 139 3.58 -5.17 6.45
N THR A 140 2.91 -5.94 5.61
CA THR A 140 2.59 -7.35 5.87
C THR A 140 3.86 -8.16 6.05
N ARG A 141 4.84 -8.00 5.16
CA ARG A 141 6.13 -8.68 5.22
C ARG A 141 6.89 -8.34 6.51
N ARG A 142 6.98 -7.07 6.87
CA ARG A 142 7.67 -6.61 8.08
C ARG A 142 7.06 -7.18 9.35
N ARG A 143 5.73 -7.16 9.44
CA ARG A 143 5.01 -7.69 10.61
C ARG A 143 5.12 -9.20 10.73
N GLY A 144 5.21 -9.91 9.62
CA GLY A 144 5.30 -11.36 9.60
C GLY A 144 6.69 -11.89 9.88
N ILE A 145 7.74 -11.10 9.67
CA ILE A 145 9.15 -11.50 9.85
C ILE A 145 9.68 -11.14 11.24
N SER A 146 9.08 -10.15 11.86
CA SER A 146 9.48 -9.71 13.21
C SER A 146 9.24 -10.76 14.30
#